data_a082aa7447f070531f4fd4e4456dcdbd
#
_entry.id   a082aa7447f070531f4fd4e4456dcdbd
#
_cell.length_a   1.000
_cell.length_b   1.000
_cell.length_c   1.000
_cell.angle_alpha   90.00
_cell.angle_beta   90.00
_cell.angle_gamma   90.00
#
_symmetry.space_group_name_H-M   'P 1'
#
loop_
_entity.id
_entity.type
_entity.pdbx_description
1 polymer ?
#
loop_
_entity_poly.entity_id
_entity_poly.type
_entity_poly.pdbx_seq_one_letter_code
_entity_poly.pdbx_strand_id
1 'polypeptide(L)'
;MNKVTTLKSATLPDDLTQRLTAEIIDGVLPLGSKISEPELAKRYGVSRGPLREALVKLETLGLITRTANVGARVVELNIADLLDTFTLREAMEGMAARLAAELISEAEIEQLYTLLEDHQAHLDANQDEHYASQNGNEDFHLRIIHASQNKKLIRVLTQDLYATIRMYRRYTADSRPDPRQALREHKAILDAIANREGDLAELLMRRHISRAASLLKKAMLHNSISQGNTGQPSQ
;
A
#
# COMPACT_ATOMS: atom_id res chain seq x y z
N MET A 1 -22.19 -21.14 -26.34
CA MET A 1 -22.98 -20.58 -25.21
C MET A 1 -22.02 -19.79 -24.33
N ASN A 2 -21.98 -18.46 -24.52
CA ASN A 2 -21.14 -17.56 -23.75
C ASN A 2 -21.73 -17.39 -22.35
N LYS A 3 -21.06 -17.90 -21.31
CA LYS A 3 -21.33 -17.50 -19.92
C LYS A 3 -20.82 -16.07 -19.74
N VAL A 4 -21.73 -15.12 -19.79
CA VAL A 4 -21.49 -13.76 -19.29
C VAL A 4 -21.22 -13.89 -17.80
N THR A 5 -19.96 -13.69 -17.39
CA THR A 5 -19.56 -13.57 -15.99
C THR A 5 -20.12 -12.22 -15.51
N THR A 6 -21.27 -12.23 -14.89
CA THR A 6 -21.84 -11.05 -14.20
C THR A 6 -20.84 -10.61 -13.13
N LEU A 7 -20.22 -9.47 -13.34
CA LEU A 7 -19.49 -8.74 -12.29
C LEU A 7 -20.47 -8.53 -11.14
N LYS A 8 -20.24 -9.17 -9.98
CA LYS A 8 -21.02 -8.91 -8.77
C LYS A 8 -20.90 -7.42 -8.49
N SER A 9 -22.02 -6.70 -8.53
CA SER A 9 -22.08 -5.32 -8.04
C SER A 9 -21.58 -5.32 -6.59
N ALA A 10 -20.68 -4.40 -6.27
CA ALA A 10 -20.16 -4.23 -4.91
C ALA A 10 -21.37 -4.08 -3.95
N THR A 11 -21.34 -4.83 -2.85
CA THR A 11 -22.39 -4.70 -1.82
C THR A 11 -22.19 -3.39 -1.05
N LEU A 12 -23.26 -2.91 -0.39
CA LEU A 12 -23.14 -1.71 0.46
C LEU A 12 -22.03 -1.82 1.53
N PRO A 13 -21.84 -2.97 2.21
CA PRO A 13 -20.67 -3.17 3.09
C PRO A 13 -19.32 -3.08 2.35
N ASP A 14 -19.22 -3.55 1.10
CA ASP A 14 -17.97 -3.45 0.32
C ASP A 14 -17.64 -2.00 -0.03
N ASP A 15 -18.64 -1.22 -0.48
CA ASP A 15 -18.49 0.22 -0.76
C ASP A 15 -18.09 0.99 0.51
N LEU A 16 -18.74 0.73 1.64
CA LEU A 16 -18.37 1.33 2.94
C LEU A 16 -16.94 0.96 3.36
N THR A 17 -16.53 -0.30 3.15
CA THR A 17 -15.17 -0.73 3.46
C THR A 17 -14.16 0.04 2.63
N GLN A 18 -14.38 0.19 1.33
CA GLN A 18 -13.49 0.95 0.44
C GLN A 18 -13.38 2.43 0.85
N ARG A 19 -14.51 3.08 1.12
CA ARG A 19 -14.54 4.50 1.56
C ARG A 19 -13.82 4.70 2.88
N LEU A 20 -14.12 3.88 3.88
CA LEU A 20 -13.47 3.95 5.20
C LEU A 20 -11.97 3.64 5.10
N THR A 21 -11.56 2.68 4.25
CA THR A 21 -10.16 2.41 3.96
C THR A 21 -9.46 3.65 3.41
N ALA A 22 -10.06 4.32 2.42
CA ALA A 22 -9.51 5.56 1.87
C ALA A 22 -9.41 6.65 2.94
N GLU A 23 -10.44 6.86 3.75
CA GLU A 23 -10.43 7.86 4.82
C GLU A 23 -9.38 7.61 5.91
N ILE A 24 -9.12 6.33 6.24
CA ILE A 24 -8.04 5.96 7.16
C ILE A 24 -6.67 6.26 6.54
N ILE A 25 -6.47 5.85 5.28
CA ILE A 25 -5.20 6.06 4.57
C ILE A 25 -4.93 7.56 4.38
N ASP A 26 -5.94 8.35 4.02
CA ASP A 26 -5.82 9.79 3.79
C ASP A 26 -5.78 10.62 5.09
N GLY A 27 -5.96 9.96 6.25
CA GLY A 27 -5.89 10.60 7.58
C GLY A 27 -7.16 11.36 7.97
N VAL A 28 -8.25 11.25 7.21
CA VAL A 28 -9.57 11.81 7.56
C VAL A 28 -10.10 11.13 8.85
N LEU A 29 -9.82 9.83 8.98
CA LEU A 29 -9.91 9.08 10.23
C LEU A 29 -8.49 8.90 10.78
N PRO A 30 -8.06 9.71 11.76
CA PRO A 30 -6.68 9.72 12.24
C PRO A 30 -6.25 8.40 12.89
N LEU A 31 -4.95 8.09 12.81
CA LEU A 31 -4.36 6.94 13.51
C LEU A 31 -4.67 7.01 15.01
N GLY A 32 -5.00 5.88 15.62
CA GLY A 32 -5.37 5.78 17.03
C GLY A 32 -6.74 6.38 17.40
N SER A 33 -7.43 7.07 16.46
CA SER A 33 -8.71 7.71 16.77
C SER A 33 -9.82 6.69 17.01
N LYS A 34 -10.75 7.05 17.91
CA LYS A 34 -11.93 6.24 18.20
C LYS A 34 -12.93 6.32 17.05
N ILE A 35 -13.47 5.19 16.65
CA ILE A 35 -14.52 5.07 15.65
C ILE A 35 -15.89 5.10 16.34
N SER A 36 -16.70 6.10 15.99
CA SER A 36 -18.07 6.24 16.48
C SER A 36 -19.05 5.65 15.47
N GLU A 37 -19.55 4.42 15.73
CA GLU A 37 -20.55 3.77 14.86
C GLU A 37 -21.79 4.65 14.61
N PRO A 38 -22.36 5.36 15.61
CA PRO A 38 -23.53 6.22 15.39
C PRO A 38 -23.23 7.41 14.46
N GLU A 39 -22.06 8.03 14.60
CA GLU A 39 -21.65 9.17 13.77
C GLU A 39 -21.38 8.74 12.35
N LEU A 40 -20.68 7.62 12.13
CA LEU A 40 -20.43 7.08 10.80
C LEU A 40 -21.73 6.64 10.12
N ALA A 41 -22.64 5.98 10.83
CA ALA A 41 -23.95 5.57 10.30
C ALA A 41 -24.74 6.80 9.83
N LYS A 42 -24.77 7.88 10.62
CA LYS A 42 -25.40 9.15 10.26
C LYS A 42 -24.71 9.81 9.05
N ARG A 43 -23.37 9.86 9.05
CA ARG A 43 -22.57 10.50 8.00
C ARG A 43 -22.73 9.83 6.64
N TYR A 44 -22.80 8.50 6.62
CA TYR A 44 -22.99 7.72 5.39
C TYR A 44 -24.46 7.46 5.03
N GLY A 45 -25.41 7.83 5.89
CA GLY A 45 -26.84 7.60 5.66
C GLY A 45 -27.21 6.12 5.63
N VAL A 46 -26.55 5.28 6.43
CA VAL A 46 -26.73 3.82 6.44
C VAL A 46 -27.20 3.30 7.80
N SER A 47 -27.82 2.13 7.82
CA SER A 47 -28.13 1.44 9.06
C SER A 47 -26.86 0.83 9.70
N ARG A 48 -26.98 0.43 10.98
CA ARG A 48 -25.84 -0.13 11.74
C ARG A 48 -25.34 -1.47 11.21
N GLY A 49 -26.20 -2.28 10.56
CA GLY A 49 -25.85 -3.60 10.04
C GLY A 49 -24.69 -3.55 9.02
N PRO A 50 -24.90 -2.94 7.83
CA PRO A 50 -23.86 -2.84 6.81
C PRO A 50 -22.59 -2.11 7.30
N LEU A 51 -22.73 -1.12 8.20
CA LEU A 51 -21.56 -0.45 8.79
C LEU A 51 -20.73 -1.42 9.66
N ARG A 52 -21.38 -2.25 10.50
CA ARG A 52 -20.67 -3.24 11.31
C ARG A 52 -19.99 -4.31 10.48
N GLU A 53 -20.60 -4.74 9.38
CA GLU A 53 -19.96 -5.66 8.42
C GLU A 53 -18.71 -5.01 7.80
N ALA A 54 -18.78 -3.75 7.41
CA ALA A 54 -17.62 -3.01 6.91
C ALA A 54 -16.52 -2.89 7.98
N LEU A 55 -16.87 -2.59 9.24
CA LEU A 55 -15.91 -2.53 10.35
C LEU A 55 -15.25 -3.89 10.63
N VAL A 56 -15.98 -5.00 10.51
CA VAL A 56 -15.37 -6.35 10.60
C VAL A 56 -14.35 -6.58 9.49
N LYS A 57 -14.64 -6.14 8.26
CA LYS A 57 -13.68 -6.23 7.15
C LYS A 57 -12.44 -5.37 7.39
N LEU A 58 -12.61 -4.14 7.88
CA LEU A 58 -11.48 -3.27 8.23
C LEU A 58 -10.61 -3.86 9.34
N GLU A 59 -11.20 -4.54 10.32
CA GLU A 59 -10.47 -5.27 11.36
C GLU A 59 -9.67 -6.43 10.77
N THR A 60 -10.27 -7.20 9.84
CA THR A 60 -9.59 -8.28 9.12
C THR A 60 -8.42 -7.76 8.26
N LEU A 61 -8.56 -6.54 7.70
CA LEU A 61 -7.50 -5.85 6.95
C LEU A 61 -6.42 -5.21 7.85
N GLY A 62 -6.54 -5.31 9.18
CA GLY A 62 -5.60 -4.72 10.11
C GLY A 62 -5.64 -3.18 10.17
N LEU A 63 -6.71 -2.54 9.70
CA LEU A 63 -6.85 -1.08 9.69
C LEU A 63 -7.49 -0.52 10.96
N ILE A 64 -8.22 -1.34 11.67
CA ILE A 64 -8.82 -1.00 12.96
C ILE A 64 -8.62 -2.13 13.96
N THR A 65 -8.68 -1.80 15.24
CA THR A 65 -8.77 -2.76 16.34
C THR A 65 -10.12 -2.61 17.03
N ARG A 66 -10.70 -3.73 17.51
CA ARG A 66 -11.94 -3.73 18.27
C ARG A 66 -11.70 -4.36 19.63
N THR A 67 -12.04 -3.62 20.67
CA THR A 67 -11.94 -4.11 22.05
C THR A 67 -13.34 -4.19 22.65
N ALA A 68 -13.66 -5.34 23.25
CA ALA A 68 -14.96 -5.53 23.90
C ALA A 68 -15.21 -4.42 24.93
N ASN A 69 -16.41 -3.84 24.92
CA ASN A 69 -16.86 -2.75 25.79
C ASN A 69 -16.11 -1.40 25.62
N VAL A 70 -15.06 -1.32 24.79
CA VAL A 70 -14.31 -0.07 24.50
C VAL A 70 -14.69 0.49 23.13
N GLY A 71 -14.99 -0.38 22.18
CA GLY A 71 -15.35 -0.02 20.80
C GLY A 71 -14.22 -0.25 19.80
N ALA A 72 -14.32 0.43 18.66
CA ALA A 72 -13.34 0.35 17.58
C ALA A 72 -12.41 1.57 17.56
N ARG A 73 -11.14 1.36 17.17
CA ARG A 73 -10.15 2.42 16.95
C ARG A 73 -9.39 2.15 15.66
N VAL A 74 -8.99 3.20 14.98
CA VAL A 74 -7.99 3.11 13.90
C VAL A 74 -6.67 2.64 14.52
N VAL A 75 -5.94 1.76 13.83
CA VAL A 75 -4.65 1.26 14.33
C VAL A 75 -3.62 2.38 14.47
N GLU A 76 -2.68 2.19 15.36
CA GLU A 76 -1.47 3.00 15.45
C GLU A 76 -0.36 2.28 14.70
N LEU A 77 0.42 3.03 13.92
CA LEU A 77 1.55 2.46 13.21
C LEU A 77 2.74 2.29 14.16
N ASN A 78 3.40 1.16 14.10
CA ASN A 78 4.59 0.88 14.90
C ASN A 78 5.70 0.23 14.05
N ILE A 79 6.94 0.37 14.51
CA ILE A 79 8.11 -0.08 13.76
C ILE A 79 8.19 -1.61 13.67
N ALA A 80 7.72 -2.34 14.69
CA ALA A 80 7.78 -3.80 14.66
C ALA A 80 6.85 -4.35 13.56
N ASP A 81 5.60 -3.88 13.52
CA ASP A 81 4.63 -4.27 12.51
C ASP A 81 5.07 -3.84 11.09
N LEU A 82 5.68 -2.65 10.96
CA LEU A 82 6.31 -2.22 9.71
C LEU A 82 7.33 -3.26 9.23
N LEU A 83 8.26 -3.66 10.10
CA LEU A 83 9.33 -4.60 9.74
C LEU A 83 8.77 -5.97 9.38
N ASP A 84 7.81 -6.48 10.13
CA ASP A 84 7.15 -7.75 9.86
C ASP A 84 6.40 -7.72 8.52
N THR A 85 5.62 -6.67 8.27
CA THR A 85 4.91 -6.45 7.01
C THR A 85 5.86 -6.38 5.81
N PHE A 86 6.96 -5.63 5.93
CA PHE A 86 7.92 -5.47 4.84
C PHE A 86 8.83 -6.69 4.64
N THR A 87 9.10 -7.48 5.67
CA THR A 87 9.78 -8.77 5.54
C THR A 87 8.96 -9.75 4.72
N LEU A 88 7.65 -9.85 5.01
CA LEU A 88 6.73 -10.67 4.23
C LEU A 88 6.61 -10.15 2.79
N ARG A 89 6.47 -8.85 2.62
CA ARG A 89 6.43 -8.18 1.33
C ARG A 89 7.67 -8.45 0.49
N GLU A 90 8.88 -8.35 1.10
CA GLU A 90 10.16 -8.64 0.45
C GLU A 90 10.18 -10.05 -0.15
N ALA A 91 9.80 -11.06 0.63
CA ALA A 91 9.77 -12.44 0.18
C ALA A 91 8.75 -12.65 -0.95
N MET A 92 7.55 -12.10 -0.82
CA MET A 92 6.45 -12.34 -1.74
C MET A 92 6.57 -11.55 -3.04
N GLU A 93 6.96 -10.26 -2.99
CA GLU A 93 7.16 -9.46 -4.20
C GLU A 93 8.43 -9.86 -4.95
N GLY A 94 9.47 -10.30 -4.25
CA GLY A 94 10.63 -10.93 -4.89
C GLY A 94 10.22 -12.14 -5.72
N MET A 95 9.45 -13.07 -5.14
CA MET A 95 8.92 -14.21 -5.87
C MET A 95 7.96 -13.79 -7.00
N ALA A 96 7.15 -12.75 -6.80
CA ALA A 96 6.29 -12.23 -7.86
C ALA A 96 7.10 -11.71 -9.06
N ALA A 97 8.21 -11.00 -8.83
CA ALA A 97 9.10 -10.51 -9.88
C ALA A 97 9.76 -11.66 -10.65
N ARG A 98 10.20 -12.72 -9.95
CA ARG A 98 10.73 -13.94 -10.57
C ARG A 98 9.71 -14.58 -11.52
N LEU A 99 8.50 -14.82 -11.04
CA LEU A 99 7.43 -15.41 -11.84
C LEU A 99 6.98 -14.50 -12.99
N ALA A 100 6.96 -13.18 -12.75
CA ALA A 100 6.67 -12.21 -13.81
C ALA A 100 7.70 -12.31 -14.96
N ALA A 101 8.98 -12.47 -14.67
CA ALA A 101 10.01 -12.66 -15.70
C ALA A 101 9.75 -13.87 -16.60
N GLU A 102 9.08 -14.91 -16.09
CA GLU A 102 8.73 -16.10 -16.86
C GLU A 102 7.44 -15.92 -17.68
N LEU A 103 6.46 -15.16 -17.17
CA LEU A 103 5.06 -15.21 -17.60
C LEU A 103 4.54 -13.94 -18.28
N ILE A 104 5.20 -12.79 -18.06
CA ILE A 104 4.76 -11.49 -18.56
C ILE A 104 4.83 -11.44 -20.09
N SER A 105 3.85 -10.82 -20.73
CA SER A 105 3.83 -10.59 -22.18
C SER A 105 4.68 -9.38 -22.57
N GLU A 106 5.14 -9.33 -23.83
CA GLU A 106 5.88 -8.18 -24.38
C GLU A 106 5.05 -6.89 -24.30
N ALA A 107 3.74 -6.97 -24.54
CA ALA A 107 2.85 -5.82 -24.44
C ALA A 107 2.76 -5.26 -23.01
N GLU A 108 2.77 -6.11 -21.98
CA GLU A 108 2.81 -5.68 -20.58
C GLU A 108 4.16 -5.07 -20.20
N ILE A 109 5.27 -5.59 -20.75
CA ILE A 109 6.61 -5.02 -20.58
C ILE A 109 6.65 -3.59 -21.17
N GLU A 110 6.16 -3.40 -22.41
CA GLU A 110 6.07 -2.07 -23.03
C GLU A 110 5.24 -1.09 -22.21
N GLN A 111 4.09 -1.54 -21.69
CA GLN A 111 3.26 -0.72 -20.80
C GLN A 111 3.98 -0.33 -19.50
N LEU A 112 4.82 -1.21 -18.95
CA LEU A 112 5.61 -0.91 -17.75
C LEU A 112 6.74 0.07 -18.05
N TYR A 113 7.40 -0.01 -19.21
CA TYR A 113 8.38 1.01 -19.61
C TYR A 113 7.71 2.36 -19.81
N THR A 114 6.58 2.45 -20.49
CA THR A 114 5.81 3.68 -20.63
C THR A 114 5.43 4.28 -19.26
N LEU A 115 4.98 3.45 -18.32
CA LEU A 115 4.69 3.87 -16.96
C LEU A 115 5.92 4.51 -16.28
N LEU A 116 7.10 3.91 -16.41
CA LEU A 116 8.33 4.45 -15.81
C LEU A 116 8.81 5.73 -16.50
N GLU A 117 8.61 5.86 -17.82
CA GLU A 117 8.87 7.09 -18.57
C GLU A 117 7.96 8.24 -18.14
N ASP A 118 6.67 7.97 -17.95
CA ASP A 118 5.71 8.94 -17.43
C ASP A 118 6.10 9.40 -16.01
N HIS A 119 6.58 8.47 -15.17
CA HIS A 119 7.07 8.80 -13.84
C HIS A 119 8.34 9.67 -13.90
N GLN A 120 9.28 9.39 -14.82
CA GLN A 120 10.47 10.20 -15.01
C GLN A 120 10.10 11.61 -15.46
N ALA A 121 9.23 11.73 -16.45
CA ALA A 121 8.75 13.02 -16.96
C ALA A 121 8.07 13.84 -15.86
N HIS A 122 7.28 13.19 -15.00
CA HIS A 122 6.64 13.85 -13.86
C HIS A 122 7.65 14.37 -12.84
N LEU A 123 8.67 13.59 -12.49
CA LEU A 123 9.74 14.02 -11.59
C LEU A 123 10.55 15.18 -12.16
N ASP A 124 10.77 15.19 -13.48
CA ASP A 124 11.51 16.27 -14.15
C ASP A 124 10.71 17.57 -14.21
N ALA A 125 9.38 17.49 -14.35
CA ALA A 125 8.49 18.64 -14.40
C ALA A 125 8.25 19.29 -13.02
N ASN A 126 8.19 18.50 -11.93
CA ASN A 126 7.76 18.96 -10.61
C ASN A 126 8.89 19.09 -9.59
N GLN A 127 10.15 19.18 -10.01
CA GLN A 127 11.33 19.36 -9.14
C GLN A 127 11.31 18.43 -7.90
N ASP A 128 10.96 17.18 -8.10
CA ASP A 128 10.91 16.13 -7.07
C ASP A 128 9.79 16.26 -5.99
N GLU A 129 8.94 17.27 -6.07
CA GLU A 129 7.82 17.40 -5.13
C GLU A 129 6.73 16.35 -5.44
N HIS A 130 6.52 15.43 -4.49
CA HIS A 130 5.36 14.51 -4.39
C HIS A 130 5.26 13.29 -5.32
N TYR A 131 6.36 12.69 -5.76
CA TYR A 131 6.32 11.35 -6.37
C TYR A 131 5.58 10.30 -5.49
N ALA A 132 5.57 10.51 -4.18
CA ALA A 132 4.90 9.64 -3.21
C ALA A 132 3.38 9.79 -3.17
N SER A 133 2.82 10.92 -3.62
CA SER A 133 1.38 11.20 -3.59
C SER A 133 0.63 10.70 -4.81
N GLN A 134 1.33 10.35 -5.88
CA GLN A 134 0.72 9.81 -7.08
C GLN A 134 0.86 8.27 -7.12
N ASN A 135 -0.15 7.59 -7.63
CA ASN A 135 -0.30 6.13 -7.62
C ASN A 135 0.80 5.36 -8.38
N GLY A 136 1.74 6.05 -9.03
CA GLY A 136 2.71 5.46 -9.94
C GLY A 136 3.58 4.35 -9.38
N ASN A 137 4.14 4.53 -8.18
CA ASN A 137 4.92 3.47 -7.54
C ASN A 137 4.04 2.25 -7.17
N GLU A 138 2.79 2.49 -6.76
CA GLU A 138 1.85 1.40 -6.48
C GLU A 138 1.49 0.65 -7.75
N ASP A 139 1.25 1.34 -8.84
CA ASP A 139 0.92 0.74 -10.13
C ASP A 139 2.04 -0.16 -10.67
N PHE A 140 3.32 0.22 -10.49
CA PHE A 140 4.46 -0.62 -10.88
C PHE A 140 4.46 -1.95 -10.14
N HIS A 141 4.39 -1.92 -8.81
CA HIS A 141 4.37 -3.14 -7.99
C HIS A 141 3.15 -4.00 -8.28
N LEU A 142 1.96 -3.39 -8.36
CA LEU A 142 0.73 -4.13 -8.64
C LEU A 142 0.76 -4.82 -10.00
N ARG A 143 1.29 -4.17 -11.04
CA ARG A 143 1.42 -4.79 -12.37
C ARG A 143 2.35 -6.00 -12.35
N ILE A 144 3.50 -5.92 -11.65
CA ILE A 144 4.41 -7.06 -11.49
C ILE A 144 3.75 -8.19 -10.70
N ILE A 145 3.05 -7.87 -9.60
CA ILE A 145 2.31 -8.84 -8.81
C ILE A 145 1.27 -9.57 -9.69
N HIS A 146 0.53 -8.85 -10.51
CA HIS A 146 -0.45 -9.45 -11.42
C HIS A 146 0.22 -10.26 -12.54
N ALA A 147 1.34 -9.79 -13.11
CA ALA A 147 2.10 -10.50 -14.14
C ALA A 147 2.68 -11.82 -13.62
N SER A 148 2.85 -11.99 -12.31
CA SER A 148 3.23 -13.29 -11.70
C SER A 148 2.20 -14.38 -11.93
N GLN A 149 0.95 -14.05 -12.26
CA GLN A 149 -0.20 -14.94 -12.44
C GLN A 149 -0.46 -15.91 -11.24
N ASN A 150 0.25 -15.73 -10.13
CA ASN A 150 0.09 -16.53 -8.93
C ASN A 150 -1.07 -15.99 -8.08
N LYS A 151 -2.24 -16.62 -8.18
CA LYS A 151 -3.47 -16.18 -7.49
C LYS A 151 -3.34 -16.04 -5.98
N LYS A 152 -2.46 -16.80 -5.34
CA LYS A 152 -2.22 -16.71 -3.87
C LYS A 152 -1.39 -15.49 -3.53
N LEU A 153 -0.28 -15.26 -4.25
CA LEU A 153 0.53 -14.04 -4.10
C LEU A 153 -0.30 -12.79 -4.35
N ILE A 154 -1.04 -12.76 -5.46
CA ILE A 154 -1.91 -11.65 -5.82
C ILE A 154 -2.87 -11.36 -4.66
N ARG A 155 -3.60 -12.37 -4.16
CA ARG A 155 -4.55 -12.18 -3.07
C ARG A 155 -3.90 -11.57 -1.83
N VAL A 156 -2.84 -12.15 -1.32
CA VAL A 156 -2.20 -11.69 -0.08
C VAL A 156 -1.65 -10.27 -0.25
N LEU A 157 -0.94 -10.01 -1.35
CA LEU A 157 -0.31 -8.70 -1.56
C LEU A 157 -1.32 -7.58 -1.87
N THR A 158 -2.42 -7.87 -2.58
CA THR A 158 -3.37 -6.84 -3.02
C THR A 158 -4.61 -6.71 -2.15
N GLN A 159 -4.93 -7.71 -1.33
CA GLN A 159 -6.10 -7.69 -0.47
C GLN A 159 -5.75 -7.63 1.02
N ASP A 160 -4.80 -8.46 1.48
CA ASP A 160 -4.52 -8.58 2.91
C ASP A 160 -3.49 -7.53 3.39
N LEU A 161 -2.45 -7.22 2.58
CA LEU A 161 -1.36 -6.32 2.97
C LEU A 161 -1.44 -4.90 2.38
N TYR A 162 -2.18 -4.73 1.30
CA TYR A 162 -2.15 -3.51 0.48
C TYR A 162 -2.48 -2.24 1.27
N ALA A 163 -3.56 -2.28 2.05
CA ALA A 163 -4.01 -1.14 2.83
C ALA A 163 -2.99 -0.72 3.89
N THR A 164 -2.41 -1.69 4.61
CA THR A 164 -1.36 -1.46 5.61
C THR A 164 -0.10 -0.84 4.98
N ILE A 165 0.33 -1.36 3.82
CA ILE A 165 1.46 -0.80 3.07
C ILE A 165 1.20 0.66 2.69
N ARG A 166 -0.01 0.98 2.21
CA ARG A 166 -0.39 2.36 1.87
C ARG A 166 -0.38 3.28 3.07
N MET A 167 -0.87 2.83 4.23
CA MET A 167 -0.83 3.61 5.48
C MET A 167 0.60 3.97 5.88
N TYR A 168 1.54 3.02 5.90
CA TYR A 168 2.94 3.31 6.21
C TYR A 168 3.54 4.30 5.21
N ARG A 169 3.25 4.13 3.93
CA ARG A 169 3.72 5.02 2.87
C ARG A 169 3.17 6.44 3.03
N ARG A 170 1.89 6.57 3.31
CA ARG A 170 1.24 7.88 3.51
C ARG A 170 1.79 8.59 4.74
N TYR A 171 1.89 7.88 5.87
CA TYR A 171 2.41 8.43 7.12
C TYR A 171 3.86 8.97 7.01
N THR A 172 4.66 8.38 6.14
CA THR A 172 6.06 8.76 5.97
C THR A 172 6.33 9.58 4.70
N ALA A 173 5.28 10.02 4.00
CA ALA A 173 5.40 10.66 2.69
C ALA A 173 6.34 11.88 2.71
N ASP A 174 6.19 12.75 3.70
CA ASP A 174 6.96 14.00 3.82
C ASP A 174 8.42 13.77 4.25
N SER A 175 8.77 12.56 4.69
CA SER A 175 10.11 12.20 5.17
C SER A 175 10.88 11.31 4.20
N ARG A 176 10.40 11.14 2.96
CA ARG A 176 11.04 10.25 1.98
C ARG A 176 12.19 10.93 1.27
N PRO A 177 13.34 10.25 1.18
CA PRO A 177 14.43 10.70 0.32
C PRO A 177 14.16 10.33 -1.14
N ASP A 178 14.84 11.03 -2.01
CA ASP A 178 15.05 10.91 -3.46
C ASP A 178 14.16 9.87 -4.20
N PRO A 179 13.03 10.32 -4.78
CA PRO A 179 12.16 9.45 -5.58
C PRO A 179 12.85 8.91 -6.84
N ARG A 180 13.87 9.59 -7.35
CA ARG A 180 14.65 9.18 -8.53
C ARG A 180 15.41 7.87 -8.25
N GLN A 181 15.83 7.62 -7.00
CA GLN A 181 16.46 6.35 -6.64
C GLN A 181 15.47 5.17 -6.76
N ALA A 182 14.23 5.35 -6.31
CA ALA A 182 13.21 4.32 -6.45
C ALA A 182 12.92 4.03 -7.94
N LEU A 183 12.86 5.07 -8.77
CA LEU A 183 12.65 4.92 -10.21
C LEU A 183 13.81 4.17 -10.91
N ARG A 184 15.06 4.47 -10.55
CA ARG A 184 16.24 3.71 -11.05
C ARG A 184 16.16 2.22 -10.68
N GLU A 185 15.74 1.93 -9.46
CA GLU A 185 15.56 0.54 -9.00
C GLU A 185 14.43 -0.17 -9.74
N HIS A 186 13.29 0.51 -9.95
CA HIS A 186 12.18 -0.03 -10.75
C HIS A 186 12.62 -0.35 -12.18
N LYS A 187 13.40 0.54 -12.81
CA LYS A 187 13.93 0.30 -14.13
C LYS A 187 14.83 -0.93 -14.17
N ALA A 188 15.76 -1.07 -13.22
CA ALA A 188 16.62 -2.24 -13.13
C ALA A 188 15.84 -3.56 -12.92
N ILE A 189 14.76 -3.52 -12.12
CA ILE A 189 13.88 -4.68 -11.93
C ILE A 189 13.17 -5.02 -13.25
N LEU A 190 12.63 -4.02 -13.96
CA LEU A 190 11.93 -4.22 -15.22
C LEU A 190 12.89 -4.72 -16.32
N ASP A 191 14.12 -4.20 -16.38
CA ASP A 191 15.14 -4.66 -17.32
C ASP A 191 15.45 -6.17 -17.10
N ALA A 192 15.59 -6.60 -15.85
CA ALA A 192 15.78 -8.02 -15.52
C ALA A 192 14.55 -8.88 -15.89
N ILE A 193 13.34 -8.37 -15.68
CA ILE A 193 12.10 -9.06 -16.08
C ILE A 193 12.03 -9.17 -17.60
N ALA A 194 12.30 -8.10 -18.34
CA ALA A 194 12.28 -8.07 -19.81
C ALA A 194 13.31 -9.04 -20.42
N ASN A 195 14.47 -9.17 -19.79
CA ASN A 195 15.52 -10.11 -20.18
C ASN A 195 15.25 -11.55 -19.73
N ARG A 196 14.11 -11.84 -19.09
CA ARG A 196 13.76 -13.16 -18.55
C ARG A 196 14.73 -13.68 -17.46
N GLU A 197 15.40 -12.77 -16.77
CA GLU A 197 16.36 -13.06 -15.70
C GLU A 197 15.67 -13.13 -14.32
N GLY A 198 14.86 -14.19 -14.10
CA GLY A 198 13.99 -14.32 -12.93
C GLY A 198 14.72 -14.22 -11.58
N ASP A 199 15.88 -14.88 -11.44
CA ASP A 199 16.70 -14.81 -10.21
C ASP A 199 17.21 -13.40 -9.91
N LEU A 200 17.61 -12.66 -10.98
CA LEU A 200 18.05 -11.29 -10.86
C LEU A 200 16.88 -10.36 -10.51
N ALA A 201 15.73 -10.53 -11.17
CA ALA A 201 14.52 -9.76 -10.88
C ALA A 201 14.07 -9.94 -9.42
N GLU A 202 14.07 -11.18 -8.88
CA GLU A 202 13.82 -11.47 -7.48
C GLU A 202 14.78 -10.72 -6.55
N LEU A 203 16.08 -10.84 -6.80
CA LEU A 203 17.10 -10.20 -5.96
C LEU A 203 16.96 -8.68 -5.94
N LEU A 204 16.74 -8.06 -7.10
CA LEU A 204 16.58 -6.61 -7.22
C LEU A 204 15.31 -6.13 -6.54
N MET A 205 14.19 -6.82 -6.70
CA MET A 205 12.94 -6.50 -6.01
C MET A 205 13.10 -6.60 -4.49
N ARG A 206 13.71 -7.65 -3.97
CA ARG A 206 13.97 -7.82 -2.53
C ARG A 206 14.81 -6.68 -1.97
N ARG A 207 15.89 -6.30 -2.65
CA ARG A 207 16.73 -5.16 -2.25
C ARG A 207 15.97 -3.84 -2.25
N HIS A 208 15.13 -3.62 -3.26
CA HIS A 208 14.26 -2.44 -3.34
C HIS A 208 13.31 -2.35 -2.13
N ILE A 209 12.61 -3.44 -1.80
CA ILE A 209 11.68 -3.49 -0.67
C ILE A 209 12.40 -3.32 0.66
N SER A 210 13.53 -4.00 0.87
CA SER A 210 14.35 -3.91 2.08
C SER A 210 14.88 -2.48 2.31
N ARG A 211 15.32 -1.80 1.23
CA ARG A 211 15.71 -0.40 1.29
C ARG A 211 14.52 0.48 1.66
N ALA A 212 13.34 0.27 1.05
CA ALA A 212 12.14 1.01 1.38
C ALA A 212 11.76 0.85 2.86
N ALA A 213 11.80 -0.37 3.42
CA ALA A 213 11.57 -0.63 4.85
C ALA A 213 12.52 0.18 5.74
N SER A 214 13.82 0.20 5.40
CA SER A 214 14.84 0.94 6.15
C SER A 214 14.58 2.45 6.15
N LEU A 215 14.14 3.01 5.03
CA LEU A 215 13.79 4.42 4.90
C LEU A 215 12.54 4.78 5.69
N LEU A 216 11.49 3.95 5.61
CA LEU A 216 10.26 4.15 6.38
C LEU A 216 10.53 4.06 7.88
N LYS A 217 11.34 3.10 8.34
CA LYS A 217 11.77 3.00 9.74
C LYS A 217 12.45 4.27 10.22
N LYS A 218 13.39 4.82 9.44
CA LYS A 218 14.08 6.07 9.77
C LYS A 218 13.11 7.24 9.86
N ALA A 219 12.18 7.35 8.92
CA ALA A 219 11.15 8.38 8.90
C ALA A 219 10.23 8.29 10.12
N MET A 220 9.79 7.09 10.51
CA MET A 220 8.97 6.88 11.70
C MET A 220 9.71 7.27 12.99
N LEU A 221 10.99 6.93 13.11
CA LEU A 221 11.81 7.35 14.26
C LEU A 221 11.95 8.87 14.34
N HIS A 222 12.14 9.54 13.21
CA HIS A 222 12.23 11.00 13.16
C HIS A 222 10.91 11.66 13.58
N ASN A 223 9.79 11.19 13.05
CA ASN A 223 8.46 11.70 13.37
C ASN A 223 8.13 11.52 14.87
N SER A 224 8.52 10.39 15.47
CA SER A 224 8.30 10.12 16.89
C SER A 224 9.07 11.09 17.80
N ILE A 225 10.31 11.44 17.42
CA ILE A 225 11.14 12.40 18.17
C ILE A 225 10.55 13.81 18.06
N SER A 226 10.08 14.20 16.88
CA SER A 226 9.51 15.53 16.62
C SER A 226 8.21 15.76 17.40
N GLN A 227 7.38 14.73 17.54
CA GLN A 227 6.13 14.80 18.31
C GLN A 227 6.36 14.80 19.84
N GLY A 228 7.40 14.11 20.31
CA GLY A 228 7.77 14.08 21.73
C GLY A 228 8.29 15.42 22.26
N ASN A 229 8.82 16.28 21.39
CA ASN A 229 9.41 17.58 21.79
C ASN A 229 8.39 18.73 21.85
N THR A 230 7.16 18.54 21.36
CA THR A 230 6.09 19.56 21.42
C THR A 230 5.23 19.48 22.67
N GLY A 231 5.53 18.57 23.59
CA GLY A 231 4.73 18.25 24.80
C GLY A 231 5.24 18.82 26.12
N GLN A 232 6.19 19.77 26.17
CA GLN A 232 6.51 20.46 27.42
C GLN A 232 5.69 21.75 27.54
N PRO A 233 4.78 21.84 28.52
CA PRO A 233 4.19 23.12 28.87
C PRO A 233 5.27 23.97 29.53
N SER A 234 5.50 25.17 29.00
CA SER A 234 6.22 26.23 29.69
C SER A 234 5.56 26.52 31.03
N GLN A 235 6.33 26.38 32.09
CA GLN A 235 6.00 26.79 33.44
C GLN A 235 5.88 28.31 33.52
#